data_5ba5b16201b4b88f94b4ff88b8728fd0
#
_entry.id   5ba5b16201b4b88f94b4ff88b8728fd0
#
_cell.length_a   1.000
_cell.length_b   1.000
_cell.length_c   1.000
_cell.angle_alpha   90.00
_cell.angle_beta   90.00
_cell.angle_gamma   90.00
#
_symmetry.space_group_name_H-M   'P 1'
#
loop_
_entity.id
_entity.type
_entity.pdbx_description
1 polymer ?
#
loop_
_entity_poly.entity_id
_entity_poly.type
_entity_poly.pdbx_seq_one_letter_code
_entity_poly.pdbx_strand_id
1 'polypeptide(L)'
;QAVEIDWPDFRAKLGDRRFIYVLGRGLSLGIAQEAALKLKETCQFQAEAYSAAEVMHGPISVLTPDFPILAFVSTDPTEAGFSQICDQLSEMGACVFSTSHNAVSATALEFVATGHPLTDPISRVVSFYSCVERLARDRGKEPDQPRNLMKVTKTL
;
A
#
# COMPACT_ATOMS: atom_id res chain seq x y z
N GLN A 1 0.71 -19.11 4.20
CA GLN A 1 1.62 -18.51 3.17
C GLN A 1 1.50 -16.98 3.17
N ALA A 2 0.37 -16.36 2.75
CA ALA A 2 0.26 -14.91 2.66
C ALA A 2 0.50 -14.18 4.00
N VAL A 3 0.08 -14.76 5.11
CA VAL A 3 0.28 -14.22 6.45
C VAL A 3 1.74 -14.27 6.93
N GLU A 4 2.56 -15.08 6.29
CA GLU A 4 3.98 -15.25 6.62
C GLU A 4 4.87 -14.26 5.84
N ILE A 5 4.30 -13.65 4.79
CA ILE A 5 5.00 -12.64 4.00
C ILE A 5 5.22 -11.39 4.84
N ASP A 6 6.44 -10.90 4.79
CA ASP A 6 6.85 -9.63 5.37
C ASP A 6 7.54 -8.78 4.30
N TRP A 7 7.41 -7.47 4.43
CA TRP A 7 8.05 -6.51 3.54
C TRP A 7 9.04 -5.63 4.33
N PRO A 8 10.20 -6.20 4.74
CA PRO A 8 11.13 -5.50 5.62
C PRO A 8 11.68 -4.22 5.00
N ASP A 9 12.00 -4.22 3.71
CA ASP A 9 12.51 -3.03 3.01
C ASP A 9 11.45 -1.92 2.94
N PHE A 10 10.18 -2.29 2.71
CA PHE A 10 9.07 -1.35 2.76
C PHE A 10 8.92 -0.75 4.16
N ARG A 11 8.92 -1.58 5.22
CA ARG A 11 8.84 -1.10 6.60
C ARG A 11 10.01 -0.19 6.97
N ALA A 12 11.23 -0.60 6.62
CA ALA A 12 12.44 0.19 6.85
C ALA A 12 12.39 1.55 6.14
N LYS A 13 11.89 1.57 4.89
CA LYS A 13 11.76 2.81 4.12
C LYS A 13 10.71 3.75 4.70
N LEU A 14 9.64 3.21 5.25
CA LEU A 14 8.62 4.03 5.92
C LEU A 14 9.14 4.63 7.22
N GLY A 15 9.90 3.88 8.03
CA GLY A 15 10.57 4.38 9.24
C GLY A 15 9.76 5.45 10.00
N ASP A 16 10.30 6.65 10.13
CA ASP A 16 9.67 7.80 10.79
C ASP A 16 8.82 8.68 9.85
N ARG A 17 8.64 8.28 8.61
CA ARG A 17 7.80 9.02 7.66
C ARG A 17 6.35 9.10 8.17
N ARG A 18 5.64 10.14 7.71
CA ARG A 18 4.28 10.42 8.19
C ARG A 18 3.23 10.40 7.10
N PHE A 19 3.63 10.22 5.86
CA PHE A 19 2.73 10.25 4.70
C PHE A 19 3.07 9.10 3.74
N ILE A 20 2.08 8.65 3.01
CA ILE A 20 2.21 7.63 1.98
C ILE A 20 1.01 7.69 1.04
N TYR A 21 1.23 7.42 -0.24
CA TYR A 21 0.13 7.08 -1.14
C TYR A 21 0.00 5.57 -1.26
N VAL A 22 -1.25 5.11 -1.32
CA VAL A 22 -1.58 3.71 -1.58
C VAL A 22 -2.37 3.64 -2.87
N LEU A 23 -1.83 2.96 -3.86
CA LEU A 23 -2.44 2.90 -5.18
C LEU A 23 -3.11 1.57 -5.42
N GLY A 24 -4.27 1.63 -6.07
CA GLY A 24 -4.99 0.46 -6.56
C GLY A 24 -5.67 0.77 -7.89
N ARG A 25 -6.14 -0.26 -8.58
CA ARG A 25 -6.97 -0.10 -9.78
C ARG A 25 -7.95 -1.26 -9.88
N GLY A 26 -9.18 -0.98 -10.34
CA GLY A 26 -10.19 -2.02 -10.44
C GLY A 26 -10.41 -2.73 -9.11
N LEU A 27 -10.22 -4.04 -9.08
CA LEU A 27 -10.43 -4.87 -7.88
C LEU A 27 -9.49 -4.52 -6.72
N SER A 28 -8.30 -4.02 -7.00
CA SER A 28 -7.34 -3.66 -5.95
C SER A 28 -7.56 -2.27 -5.36
N LEU A 29 -8.45 -1.44 -5.91
CA LEU A 29 -8.73 -0.12 -5.34
C LEU A 29 -9.32 -0.23 -3.92
N GLY A 30 -10.21 -1.18 -3.70
CA GLY A 30 -10.79 -1.41 -2.38
C GLY A 30 -9.75 -1.80 -1.32
N ILE A 31 -8.78 -2.65 -1.68
CA ILE A 31 -7.70 -3.00 -0.74
C ILE A 31 -6.71 -1.85 -0.54
N ALA A 32 -6.50 -0.99 -1.53
CA ALA A 32 -5.70 0.21 -1.36
C ALA A 32 -6.35 1.18 -0.36
N GLN A 33 -7.67 1.35 -0.43
CA GLN A 33 -8.43 2.15 0.53
C GLN A 33 -8.37 1.57 1.94
N GLU A 34 -8.54 0.26 2.08
CA GLU A 34 -8.41 -0.45 3.36
C GLU A 34 -6.98 -0.31 3.92
N ALA A 35 -5.96 -0.47 3.09
CA ALA A 35 -4.58 -0.32 3.53
C ALA A 35 -4.27 1.11 3.99
N ALA A 36 -4.75 2.12 3.28
CA ALA A 36 -4.61 3.51 3.72
C ALA A 36 -5.32 3.76 5.05
N LEU A 37 -6.51 3.17 5.25
CA LEU A 37 -7.22 3.25 6.53
C LEU A 37 -6.41 2.62 7.66
N LYS A 38 -5.90 1.39 7.48
CA LYS A 38 -5.10 0.70 8.51
C LYS A 38 -3.80 1.46 8.83
N LEU A 39 -3.12 2.04 7.85
CA LEU A 39 -1.95 2.88 8.10
C LEU A 39 -2.27 4.11 8.96
N LYS A 40 -3.45 4.72 8.78
CA LYS A 40 -3.93 5.81 9.64
C LYS A 40 -4.19 5.32 11.06
N GLU A 41 -4.97 4.26 11.20
CA GLU A 41 -5.46 3.74 12.47
C GLU A 41 -4.32 3.20 13.34
N THR A 42 -3.47 2.33 12.78
CA THR A 42 -2.47 1.59 13.55
C THR A 42 -1.11 2.26 13.60
N CYS A 43 -0.71 2.94 12.52
CA CYS A 43 0.63 3.53 12.39
C CYS A 43 0.65 5.06 12.44
N GLN A 44 -0.51 5.72 12.50
CA GLN A 44 -0.64 7.18 12.53
C GLN A 44 -0.01 7.87 11.30
N PHE A 45 -0.12 7.26 10.14
CA PHE A 45 0.25 7.88 8.87
C PHE A 45 -0.85 8.81 8.34
N GLN A 46 -0.45 9.83 7.61
CA GLN A 46 -1.30 10.47 6.62
C GLN A 46 -1.25 9.64 5.34
N ALA A 47 -2.14 8.66 5.23
CA ALA A 47 -2.20 7.75 4.10
C ALA A 47 -3.40 8.08 3.22
N GLU A 48 -3.17 8.22 1.93
CA GLU A 48 -4.23 8.49 0.95
C GLU A 48 -4.23 7.41 -0.12
N ALA A 49 -5.43 6.91 -0.42
CA ALA A 49 -5.62 5.92 -1.47
C ALA A 49 -6.10 6.59 -2.75
N TYR A 50 -5.46 6.26 -3.86
CA TYR A 50 -5.85 6.73 -5.19
C TYR A 50 -5.95 5.59 -6.18
N SER A 51 -6.81 5.76 -7.17
CA SER A 51 -6.70 4.99 -8.40
C SER A 51 -5.38 5.32 -9.10
N ALA A 52 -4.71 4.31 -9.64
CA ALA A 52 -3.48 4.51 -10.39
C ALA A 52 -3.63 5.52 -11.55
N ALA A 53 -4.82 5.60 -12.14
CA ALA A 53 -5.10 6.61 -13.16
C ALA A 53 -5.23 8.01 -12.58
N GLU A 54 -5.90 8.16 -11.43
CA GLU A 54 -6.17 9.47 -10.83
C GLU A 54 -4.94 10.12 -10.22
N VAL A 55 -4.00 9.35 -9.69
CA VAL A 55 -2.77 9.89 -9.09
C VAL A 55 -2.01 10.78 -10.06
N MET A 56 -2.07 10.49 -11.36
CA MET A 56 -1.39 11.24 -12.42
C MET A 56 -2.07 12.58 -12.75
N HIS A 57 -3.28 12.85 -12.25
CA HIS A 57 -4.09 14.02 -12.61
C HIS A 57 -4.23 15.08 -11.50
N GLY A 58 -3.29 15.14 -10.58
CA GLY A 58 -3.31 16.13 -9.49
C GLY A 58 -2.45 15.71 -8.32
N PRO A 59 -2.73 14.59 -7.66
CA PRO A 59 -1.96 14.12 -6.50
C PRO A 59 -0.45 13.99 -6.73
N ILE A 60 -0.03 13.75 -7.97
CA ILE A 60 1.38 13.73 -8.39
C ILE A 60 2.12 15.03 -8.07
N SER A 61 1.43 16.17 -7.98
CA SER A 61 2.03 17.48 -7.74
C SER A 61 2.69 17.64 -6.37
N VAL A 62 2.35 16.80 -5.40
CA VAL A 62 2.94 16.85 -4.05
C VAL A 62 4.09 15.86 -3.86
N LEU A 63 4.42 15.08 -4.90
CA LEU A 63 5.52 14.13 -4.81
C LEU A 63 6.85 14.87 -4.67
N THR A 64 7.60 14.46 -3.69
CA THR A 64 8.98 14.88 -3.45
C THR A 64 9.91 13.69 -3.68
N PRO A 65 11.21 13.90 -3.86
CA PRO A 65 12.15 12.78 -3.88
C PRO A 65 11.93 11.84 -2.68
N ASP A 66 11.96 10.54 -2.95
CA ASP A 66 11.73 9.51 -1.93
C ASP A 66 10.30 9.44 -1.35
N PHE A 67 9.30 10.09 -1.96
CA PHE A 67 7.91 9.99 -1.51
C PHE A 67 7.43 8.53 -1.54
N PRO A 68 6.99 7.96 -0.42
CA PRO A 68 6.64 6.54 -0.36
C PRO A 68 5.30 6.26 -1.05
N ILE A 69 5.28 5.25 -1.88
CA ILE A 69 4.08 4.77 -2.57
C ILE A 69 4.01 3.24 -2.44
N LEU A 70 2.86 2.72 -2.03
CA LEU A 70 2.53 1.30 -2.06
C LEU A 70 1.50 1.05 -3.16
N ALA A 71 1.82 0.20 -4.13
CA ALA A 71 0.95 -0.12 -5.25
C ALA A 71 0.48 -1.58 -5.20
N PHE A 72 -0.83 -1.78 -5.02
CA PHE A 72 -1.48 -3.08 -5.11
C PHE A 72 -1.86 -3.37 -6.56
N VAL A 73 -0.92 -3.88 -7.32
CA VAL A 73 -1.12 -4.23 -8.73
C VAL A 73 -1.76 -5.61 -8.81
N SER A 74 -2.94 -5.71 -9.40
CA SER A 74 -3.65 -6.99 -9.59
C SER A 74 -3.20 -7.70 -10.86
N THR A 75 -3.27 -9.03 -10.84
CA THR A 75 -3.03 -9.87 -12.02
C THR A 75 -4.28 -9.91 -12.90
N ASP A 76 -4.56 -8.81 -13.58
CA ASP A 76 -5.72 -8.61 -14.45
C ASP A 76 -5.32 -7.79 -15.70
N PRO A 77 -6.21 -7.56 -16.67
CA PRO A 77 -5.87 -6.79 -17.88
C PRO A 77 -5.34 -5.36 -17.62
N THR A 78 -5.47 -4.82 -16.42
CA THR A 78 -4.96 -3.48 -16.07
C THR A 78 -3.50 -3.52 -15.58
N GLU A 79 -2.93 -4.71 -15.33
CA GLU A 79 -1.60 -4.89 -14.75
C GLU A 79 -0.52 -4.14 -15.52
N ALA A 80 -0.47 -4.30 -16.84
CA ALA A 80 0.57 -3.69 -17.65
C ALA A 80 0.55 -2.16 -17.57
N GLY A 81 -0.63 -1.54 -17.70
CA GLY A 81 -0.77 -0.08 -17.59
C GLY A 81 -0.50 0.42 -16.17
N PHE A 82 -0.86 -0.34 -15.14
CA PHE A 82 -0.57 0.05 -13.76
C PHE A 82 0.94 -0.06 -13.45
N SER A 83 1.60 -1.12 -13.93
CA SER A 83 3.06 -1.27 -13.78
C SER A 83 3.82 -0.12 -14.44
N GLN A 84 3.39 0.33 -15.63
CA GLN A 84 3.96 1.52 -16.28
C GLN A 84 3.81 2.78 -15.44
N ILE A 85 2.67 2.97 -14.77
CA ILE A 85 2.47 4.11 -13.86
C ILE A 85 3.43 4.01 -12.66
N CYS A 86 3.64 2.82 -12.10
CA CYS A 86 4.61 2.60 -11.02
C CYS A 86 6.03 2.99 -11.49
N ASP A 87 6.42 2.62 -12.69
CA ASP A 87 7.73 2.99 -13.26
C ASP A 87 7.85 4.49 -13.47
N GLN A 88 6.84 5.15 -14.03
CA GLN A 88 6.83 6.61 -14.20
C GLN A 88 6.96 7.35 -12.86
N LEU A 89 6.24 6.92 -11.82
CA LEU A 89 6.34 7.51 -10.49
C LEU A 89 7.74 7.31 -9.88
N SER A 90 8.34 6.14 -10.10
CA SER A 90 9.72 5.85 -9.67
C SER A 90 10.73 6.74 -10.40
N GLU A 91 10.58 6.94 -11.71
CA GLU A 91 11.43 7.81 -12.53
C GLU A 91 11.33 9.29 -12.12
N MET A 92 10.18 9.70 -11.58
CA MET A 92 9.99 11.02 -10.98
C MET A 92 10.64 11.15 -9.58
N GLY A 93 11.25 10.09 -9.08
CA GLY A 93 11.96 10.07 -7.81
C GLY A 93 11.14 9.57 -6.62
N ALA A 94 9.90 9.13 -6.81
CA ALA A 94 9.13 8.50 -5.73
C ALA A 94 9.72 7.12 -5.37
N CYS A 95 9.56 6.72 -4.12
CA CYS A 95 9.93 5.39 -3.66
C CYS A 95 8.73 4.45 -3.78
N VAL A 96 8.62 3.76 -4.90
CA VAL A 96 7.48 2.91 -5.23
C VAL A 96 7.76 1.45 -4.88
N PHE A 97 6.85 0.86 -4.11
CA PHE A 97 6.78 -0.57 -3.82
C PHE A 97 5.54 -1.16 -4.51
N SER A 98 5.70 -2.24 -5.24
CA SER A 98 4.66 -2.81 -6.08
C SER A 98 4.47 -4.31 -5.86
N THR A 99 3.23 -4.77 -5.76
CA THR A 99 2.89 -6.20 -5.76
C THR A 99 2.81 -6.77 -7.18
N SER A 100 3.69 -6.32 -8.07
CA SER A 100 3.89 -6.86 -9.42
C SER A 100 5.39 -6.93 -9.73
N HIS A 101 5.78 -7.96 -10.45
CA HIS A 101 7.15 -8.11 -10.97
C HIS A 101 7.31 -7.47 -12.36
N ASN A 102 6.25 -6.90 -12.93
CA ASN A 102 6.27 -6.28 -14.26
C ASN A 102 6.66 -4.80 -14.23
N ALA A 103 6.67 -4.16 -13.06
CA ALA A 103 7.25 -2.84 -12.88
C ALA A 103 8.78 -2.97 -12.72
N VAL A 104 9.54 -2.27 -13.58
CA VAL A 104 11.00 -2.42 -13.68
C VAL A 104 11.74 -1.49 -12.74
N SER A 105 11.21 -0.28 -12.55
CA SER A 105 11.80 0.79 -11.73
C SER A 105 11.27 0.79 -10.30
N ALA A 106 10.15 0.13 -10.03
CA ALA A 106 9.59 -0.02 -8.69
C ALA A 106 10.19 -1.22 -7.96
N THR A 107 10.26 -1.15 -6.64
CA THR A 107 10.67 -2.28 -5.80
C THR A 107 9.55 -3.31 -5.74
N ALA A 108 9.81 -4.52 -6.22
CA ALA A 108 8.84 -5.60 -6.16
C ALA A 108 8.65 -6.11 -4.73
N LEU A 109 7.40 -6.28 -4.32
CA LEU A 109 7.01 -6.91 -3.06
C LEU A 109 6.54 -8.35 -3.30
N GLU A 110 6.93 -9.25 -2.43
CA GLU A 110 6.42 -10.62 -2.45
C GLU A 110 4.90 -10.66 -2.24
N PHE A 111 4.23 -11.55 -2.95
CA PHE A 111 2.81 -11.84 -2.76
C PHE A 111 2.53 -13.30 -3.12
N VAL A 112 1.43 -13.83 -2.60
CA VAL A 112 0.93 -15.15 -3.00
C VAL A 112 -0.09 -14.97 -4.12
N ALA A 113 0.23 -15.46 -5.30
CA ALA A 113 -0.74 -15.54 -6.39
C ALA A 113 -1.74 -16.66 -6.11
N THR A 114 -3.03 -16.36 -6.21
CA THR A 114 -4.11 -17.35 -6.02
C THR A 114 -4.53 -18.00 -7.33
N GLY A 115 -4.04 -17.47 -8.45
CA GLY A 115 -4.40 -17.91 -9.79
C GLY A 115 -5.76 -17.40 -10.26
N HIS A 116 -6.39 -16.49 -9.53
CA HIS A 116 -7.68 -15.91 -9.91
C HIS A 116 -7.77 -14.42 -9.55
N PRO A 117 -8.14 -13.54 -10.49
CA PRO A 117 -8.09 -12.09 -10.31
C PRO A 117 -8.99 -11.56 -9.18
N LEU A 118 -10.08 -12.25 -8.83
CA LEU A 118 -10.97 -11.84 -7.74
C LEU A 118 -10.39 -12.17 -6.35
N THR A 119 -9.55 -13.18 -6.23
CA THR A 119 -8.98 -13.61 -4.95
C THR A 119 -7.56 -13.11 -4.71
N ASP A 120 -6.85 -12.74 -5.75
CA ASP A 120 -5.51 -12.14 -5.66
C ASP A 120 -5.46 -10.90 -4.74
N PRO A 121 -6.40 -9.92 -4.84
CA PRO A 121 -6.43 -8.79 -3.92
C PRO A 121 -6.55 -9.20 -2.45
N ILE A 122 -7.33 -10.25 -2.15
CA ILE A 122 -7.50 -10.76 -0.78
C ILE A 122 -6.17 -11.29 -0.24
N SER A 123 -5.44 -12.06 -1.05
CA SER A 123 -4.11 -12.55 -0.65
C SER A 123 -3.14 -11.42 -0.36
N ARG A 124 -3.13 -10.38 -1.19
CA ARG A 124 -2.26 -9.21 -1.01
C ARG A 124 -2.58 -8.41 0.25
N VAL A 125 -3.86 -8.21 0.55
CA VAL A 125 -4.24 -7.48 1.78
C VAL A 125 -3.91 -8.28 3.04
N VAL A 126 -3.94 -9.62 2.99
CA VAL A 126 -3.48 -10.46 4.11
C VAL A 126 -1.98 -10.27 4.37
N SER A 127 -1.15 -10.25 3.34
CA SER A 127 0.29 -9.93 3.49
C SER A 127 0.51 -8.52 4.03
N PHE A 128 -0.29 -7.56 3.56
CA PHE A 128 -0.26 -6.20 4.08
C PHE A 128 -0.61 -6.12 5.57
N TYR A 129 -1.61 -6.88 6.04
CA TYR A 129 -1.97 -6.89 7.47
C TYR A 129 -0.81 -7.38 8.35
N SER A 130 -0.10 -8.41 7.92
CA SER A 130 1.11 -8.86 8.62
C SER A 130 2.20 -7.78 8.66
N CYS A 131 2.37 -7.07 7.54
CA CYS A 131 3.35 -6.00 7.42
C CYS A 131 2.96 -4.78 8.29
N VAL A 132 1.71 -4.32 8.24
CA VAL A 132 1.28 -3.11 8.95
C VAL A 132 1.25 -3.31 10.47
N GLU A 133 0.94 -4.52 10.94
CA GLU A 133 1.04 -4.88 12.36
C GLU A 133 2.49 -4.73 12.86
N ARG A 134 3.45 -5.29 12.13
CA ARG A 134 4.88 -5.18 12.46
C ARG A 134 5.35 -3.72 12.36
N LEU A 135 4.94 -3.00 11.32
CA LEU A 135 5.26 -1.58 11.17
C LEU A 135 4.76 -0.75 12.36
N ALA A 136 3.54 -1.03 12.85
CA ALA A 136 3.01 -0.36 14.04
C ALA A 136 3.90 -0.61 15.26
N ARG A 137 4.31 -1.85 15.50
CA ARG A 137 5.22 -2.22 16.60
C ARG A 137 6.60 -1.58 16.44
N ASP A 138 7.19 -1.60 15.25
CA ASP A 138 8.48 -0.96 14.96
C ASP A 138 8.43 0.55 15.27
N ARG A 139 7.27 1.17 15.14
CA ARG A 139 7.01 2.58 15.46
C ARG A 139 6.60 2.82 16.92
N GLY A 140 6.66 1.80 17.78
CA GLY A 140 6.25 1.88 19.18
C GLY A 140 4.74 2.16 19.36
N LYS A 141 3.91 1.68 18.41
CA LYS A 141 2.46 1.78 18.48
C LYS A 141 1.86 0.44 18.88
N GLU A 142 0.70 0.50 19.53
CA GLU A 142 -0.09 -0.68 19.88
C GLU A 142 -1.25 -0.81 18.88
N PRO A 143 -1.18 -1.72 17.90
CA PRO A 143 -2.20 -1.82 16.85
C PRO A 143 -3.57 -2.22 17.36
N ASP A 144 -3.64 -2.92 18.50
CA ASP A 144 -4.90 -3.34 19.12
C ASP A 144 -5.56 -2.23 19.96
N GLN A 145 -4.83 -1.15 20.24
CA GLN A 145 -5.30 0.02 21.00
C GLN A 145 -4.99 1.32 20.26
N PRO A 146 -5.56 1.51 19.08
CA PRO A 146 -5.27 2.68 18.26
C PRO A 146 -5.75 3.96 18.96
N ARG A 147 -4.91 5.00 18.87
CA ARG A 147 -5.18 6.29 19.53
C ARG A 147 -6.47 6.91 19.01
N ASN A 148 -7.30 7.41 19.93
CA ASN A 148 -8.58 8.07 19.65
C ASN A 148 -9.65 7.17 19.01
N LEU A 149 -9.44 5.87 18.93
CA LEU A 149 -10.44 4.93 18.46
C LEU A 149 -10.97 4.08 19.61
N MET A 150 -12.25 3.81 19.60
CA MET A 150 -12.92 2.90 20.53
C MET A 150 -13.41 1.68 19.75
N LYS A 151 -13.33 0.50 20.37
CA LYS A 151 -13.75 -0.76 19.75
C LYS A 151 -15.22 -0.77 19.29
N VAL A 152 -16.04 0.07 19.92
CA VAL A 152 -17.45 0.24 19.56
C VAL A 152 -17.69 1.72 19.31
N THR A 153 -17.96 2.07 18.07
CA THR A 153 -18.38 3.44 17.70
C THR A 153 -19.88 3.57 17.97
N LYS A 154 -20.26 4.48 18.88
CA LYS A 154 -21.65 4.90 19.04
C LYS A 154 -21.93 5.95 17.97
N THR A 155 -22.61 5.57 16.91
CA THR A 155 -23.22 6.51 15.97
C THR A 155 -24.43 7.14 16.63
N LEU A 156 -24.48 8.47 16.66
CA LEU A 156 -25.65 9.25 17.06
C LEU A 156 -26.75 9.18 16.00
#